data_cfeb58f2019b3039cb5a60343128cc4e
#
_entry.id   cfeb58f2019b3039cb5a60343128cc4e
#
_cell.length_a   1.000
_cell.length_b   1.000
_cell.length_c   1.000
_cell.angle_alpha   90.00
_cell.angle_beta   90.00
_cell.angle_gamma   90.00
#
_symmetry.space_group_name_H-M   'P 1'
#
loop_
_entity.id
_entity.type
_entity.pdbx_description
1 polymer ?
#
loop_
_entity_poly.entity_id
_entity_poly.type
_entity_poly.pdbx_seq_one_letter_code
_entity_poly.pdbx_strand_id
1 'polypeptide(L)'
;LDVDGDGIPYRTYPGAHSEKGAYFTRGTSHDEYAKYTEDGVVNARNLSRLLKKYQTASDLVPSPIFKQETNSSPVGVIYFGSTEASMQEALDKLHEEGIVLDAMRIRAFPFNLEVWEFIEDHDLLFIVEQNRDGQMRTLVMAEGGIIPDKLVSILCFDGQPITADFISNKISSHITGSPSKSVSGGK
;
A
#
# COMPACT_ATOMS: atom_id res chain seq x y z
N LEU A 1 4.37 -27.23 -8.60
CA LEU A 1 3.87 -27.90 -7.39
C LEU A 1 4.22 -27.08 -6.16
N ASP A 2 3.23 -26.81 -5.31
CA ASP A 2 3.41 -26.23 -3.99
C ASP A 2 3.81 -27.36 -3.03
N VAL A 3 5.12 -27.55 -2.83
CA VAL A 3 5.68 -28.65 -2.02
C VAL A 3 5.80 -28.26 -0.56
N ASP A 4 6.11 -27.00 -0.30
CA ASP A 4 6.35 -26.48 1.06
C ASP A 4 5.05 -26.03 1.74
N GLY A 5 3.97 -25.95 0.97
CA GLY A 5 2.66 -25.53 1.45
C GLY A 5 2.58 -24.04 1.77
N ASP A 6 3.45 -23.23 1.18
CA ASP A 6 3.50 -21.76 1.32
C ASP A 6 2.74 -21.01 0.21
N GLY A 7 2.16 -21.74 -0.73
CA GLY A 7 1.44 -21.22 -1.89
C GLY A 7 2.35 -20.88 -3.08
N ILE A 8 3.68 -20.93 -2.92
CA ILE A 8 4.65 -20.62 -3.97
C ILE A 8 5.04 -21.91 -4.68
N PRO A 9 4.66 -22.12 -5.95
CA PRO A 9 4.93 -23.37 -6.61
C PRO A 9 6.36 -23.45 -7.13
N TYR A 10 6.98 -24.59 -6.95
CA TYR A 10 8.17 -24.96 -7.74
C TYR A 10 7.78 -25.13 -9.20
N ARG A 11 8.55 -24.55 -10.09
CA ARG A 11 8.31 -24.58 -11.53
C ARG A 11 9.61 -24.58 -12.32
N THR A 12 9.55 -25.10 -13.53
CA THR A 12 10.63 -25.00 -14.50
C THR A 12 10.56 -23.65 -15.20
N TYR A 13 11.69 -22.98 -15.33
CA TYR A 13 11.79 -21.76 -16.13
C TYR A 13 12.11 -22.10 -17.59
N PRO A 14 11.65 -21.29 -18.57
CA PRO A 14 12.06 -21.44 -19.96
C PRO A 14 13.58 -21.44 -20.09
N GLY A 15 14.11 -22.42 -20.83
CA GLY A 15 15.55 -22.60 -21.04
C GLY A 15 16.32 -23.27 -19.89
N ALA A 16 15.69 -23.59 -18.76
CA ALA A 16 16.36 -24.28 -17.65
C ALA A 16 16.73 -25.75 -17.95
N HIS A 17 16.06 -26.37 -18.93
CA HIS A 17 16.31 -27.73 -19.35
C HIS A 17 15.94 -27.89 -20.84
N SER A 18 16.74 -28.64 -21.61
CA SER A 18 16.57 -28.79 -23.06
C SER A 18 15.21 -29.38 -23.48
N GLU A 19 14.66 -30.27 -22.67
CA GLU A 19 13.39 -30.94 -22.98
C GLU A 19 12.25 -30.50 -22.06
N LYS A 20 12.53 -30.21 -20.78
CA LYS A 20 11.51 -29.91 -19.77
C LYS A 20 11.40 -28.42 -19.45
N GLY A 21 12.26 -27.58 -20.00
CA GLY A 21 12.26 -26.13 -19.83
C GLY A 21 11.43 -25.37 -20.86
N ALA A 22 10.77 -26.08 -21.78
CA ALA A 22 9.84 -25.53 -22.75
C ALA A 22 8.49 -26.23 -22.61
N TYR A 23 7.44 -25.49 -22.37
CA TYR A 23 6.07 -26.01 -22.26
C TYR A 23 5.08 -24.98 -22.79
N PHE A 24 3.96 -25.47 -23.28
CA PHE A 24 2.87 -24.62 -23.72
C PHE A 24 1.68 -24.80 -22.77
N THR A 25 1.19 -23.71 -22.26
CA THR A 25 -0.06 -23.67 -21.52
C THR A 25 -0.96 -22.57 -22.06
N ARG A 26 -2.26 -22.80 -22.06
CA ARG A 26 -3.27 -21.83 -22.47
C ARG A 26 -4.53 -22.00 -21.64
N GLY A 27 -5.41 -21.02 -21.76
CA GLY A 27 -6.69 -21.03 -21.06
C GLY A 27 -6.60 -20.36 -19.69
N THR A 28 -7.74 -20.22 -19.04
CA THR A 28 -7.87 -19.53 -17.76
C THR A 28 -7.35 -20.37 -16.60
N SER A 29 -7.42 -21.69 -16.71
CA SER A 29 -7.01 -22.61 -15.67
C SER A 29 -6.16 -23.77 -16.20
N HIS A 30 -5.24 -24.23 -15.37
CA HIS A 30 -4.41 -25.42 -15.60
C HIS A 30 -4.17 -26.12 -14.25
N ASP A 31 -3.84 -27.40 -14.30
CA ASP A 31 -3.44 -28.15 -13.12
C ASP A 31 -1.99 -27.84 -12.69
N GLU A 32 -1.52 -28.48 -11.63
CA GLU A 32 -0.16 -28.32 -11.09
C GLU A 32 0.95 -28.80 -12.05
N TYR A 33 0.60 -29.48 -13.14
CA TYR A 33 1.52 -29.91 -14.19
C TYR A 33 1.46 -29.00 -15.42
N ALA A 34 0.82 -27.83 -15.32
CA ALA A 34 0.58 -26.88 -16.40
C ALA A 34 -0.32 -27.42 -17.53
N LYS A 35 -1.08 -28.48 -17.26
CA LYS A 35 -2.00 -29.06 -18.21
C LYS A 35 -3.36 -28.36 -18.15
N TYR A 36 -3.87 -27.92 -19.30
CA TYR A 36 -5.18 -27.29 -19.40
C TYR A 36 -6.28 -28.16 -18.78
N THR A 37 -7.17 -27.50 -18.01
CA THR A 37 -8.32 -28.16 -17.41
C THR A 37 -9.47 -27.17 -17.22
N GLU A 38 -10.70 -27.67 -17.30
CA GLU A 38 -11.94 -26.95 -16.96
C GLU A 38 -12.57 -27.49 -15.67
N ASP A 39 -11.86 -28.34 -14.94
CA ASP A 39 -12.30 -28.91 -13.67
C ASP A 39 -12.40 -27.81 -12.59
N GLY A 40 -13.62 -27.60 -12.08
CA GLY A 40 -13.89 -26.59 -11.06
C GLY A 40 -13.16 -26.83 -9.73
N VAL A 41 -12.89 -28.10 -9.37
CA VAL A 41 -12.14 -28.46 -8.15
C VAL A 41 -10.69 -28.04 -8.30
N VAL A 42 -10.09 -28.27 -9.46
CA VAL A 42 -8.72 -27.84 -9.76
C VAL A 42 -8.64 -26.32 -9.75
N ASN A 43 -9.60 -25.62 -10.33
CA ASN A 43 -9.65 -24.16 -10.33
C ASN A 43 -9.76 -23.60 -8.89
N ALA A 44 -10.66 -24.13 -8.06
CA ALA A 44 -10.82 -23.71 -6.67
C ALA A 44 -9.53 -23.93 -5.86
N ARG A 45 -8.85 -25.06 -6.04
CA ARG A 45 -7.56 -25.35 -5.42
C ARG A 45 -6.49 -24.35 -5.84
N ASN A 46 -6.42 -23.99 -7.11
CA ASN A 46 -5.50 -22.96 -7.60
C ASN A 46 -5.75 -21.58 -6.97
N LEU A 47 -7.01 -21.17 -6.87
CA LEU A 47 -7.36 -19.90 -6.23
C LEU A 47 -7.00 -19.88 -4.74
N SER A 48 -7.27 -20.98 -4.03
CA SER A 48 -6.89 -21.12 -2.61
C SER A 48 -5.36 -21.05 -2.44
N ARG A 49 -4.60 -21.72 -3.33
CA ARG A 49 -3.14 -21.63 -3.34
C ARG A 49 -2.65 -20.19 -3.60
N LEU A 50 -3.28 -19.47 -4.52
CA LEU A 50 -2.95 -18.07 -4.81
C LEU A 50 -3.20 -17.16 -3.60
N LEU A 51 -4.32 -17.35 -2.89
CA LEU A 51 -4.58 -16.62 -1.64
C LEU A 51 -3.48 -16.88 -0.61
N LYS A 52 -3.08 -18.16 -0.44
CA LYS A 52 -1.98 -18.50 0.46
C LYS A 52 -0.65 -17.86 0.04
N LYS A 53 -0.35 -17.86 -1.26
CA LYS A 53 0.83 -17.17 -1.81
C LYS A 53 0.83 -15.69 -1.45
N TYR A 54 -0.32 -15.00 -1.48
CA TYR A 54 -0.44 -13.62 -1.05
C TYR A 54 -0.13 -13.44 0.44
N GLN A 55 -0.60 -14.35 1.30
CA GLN A 55 -0.27 -14.35 2.72
C GLN A 55 1.23 -14.52 2.94
N THR A 56 1.86 -15.48 2.28
CA THR A 56 3.32 -15.67 2.33
C THR A 56 4.07 -14.44 1.81
N ALA A 57 3.56 -13.80 0.75
CA ALA A 57 4.19 -12.62 0.17
C ALA A 57 4.19 -11.42 1.13
N SER A 58 3.20 -11.28 2.01
CA SER A 58 3.15 -10.18 2.98
C SER A 58 4.36 -10.18 3.94
N ASP A 59 4.91 -11.37 4.22
CA ASP A 59 6.09 -11.53 5.09
C ASP A 59 7.42 -11.33 4.32
N LEU A 60 7.38 -11.35 2.99
CA LEU A 60 8.55 -11.28 2.12
C LEU A 60 8.74 -9.93 1.41
N VAL A 61 7.72 -9.08 1.41
CA VAL A 61 7.81 -7.75 0.80
C VAL A 61 8.63 -6.80 1.67
N PRO A 62 9.20 -5.74 1.08
CA PRO A 62 9.93 -4.74 1.86
C PRO A 62 9.05 -4.09 2.93
N SER A 63 9.53 -4.08 4.18
CA SER A 63 8.88 -3.39 5.30
C SER A 63 8.65 -1.90 5.01
N PRO A 64 7.61 -1.27 5.56
CA PRO A 64 7.41 0.17 5.48
C PRO A 64 8.60 0.92 6.11
N ILE A 65 8.70 2.21 5.82
CA ILE A 65 9.66 3.08 6.46
C ILE A 65 8.91 4.01 7.39
N PHE A 66 9.32 4.03 8.65
CA PHE A 66 8.73 4.90 9.67
C PHE A 66 9.60 6.13 9.89
N LYS A 67 8.94 7.27 10.08
CA LYS A 67 9.51 8.48 10.62
C LYS A 67 8.65 8.84 11.83
N GLN A 68 9.21 8.60 13.01
CA GLN A 68 8.52 8.85 14.27
C GLN A 68 9.25 9.96 15.03
N GLU A 69 8.49 10.88 15.59
CA GLU A 69 8.99 11.78 16.61
C GLU A 69 9.18 10.99 17.93
N THR A 70 9.98 11.52 18.82
CA THR A 70 10.36 10.85 20.09
C THR A 70 9.19 10.54 21.04
N ASN A 71 8.02 11.14 20.79
CA ASN A 71 6.76 10.83 21.48
C ASN A 71 5.75 10.40 20.42
N SER A 72 5.28 9.17 20.48
CA SER A 72 4.26 8.67 19.56
C SER A 72 3.02 9.59 19.58
N SER A 73 2.63 10.04 18.39
CA SER A 73 1.44 10.87 18.20
C SER A 73 0.20 9.97 18.04
N PRO A 74 -0.99 10.38 18.55
CA PRO A 74 -2.22 9.69 18.22
C PRO A 74 -2.65 9.90 16.75
N VAL A 75 -1.93 10.77 16.03
CA VAL A 75 -2.21 11.12 14.63
C VAL A 75 -1.03 10.73 13.77
N GLY A 76 -1.31 9.98 12.69
CA GLY A 76 -0.29 9.56 11.75
C GLY A 76 -0.58 9.97 10.30
N VAL A 77 0.44 9.84 9.45
CA VAL A 77 0.32 10.03 8.00
C VAL A 77 0.90 8.85 7.25
N ILE A 78 0.13 8.33 6.29
CA ILE A 78 0.51 7.25 5.38
C ILE A 78 0.72 7.84 3.99
N TYR A 79 1.82 7.47 3.34
CA TYR A 79 2.13 7.90 2.00
C TYR A 79 2.97 6.85 1.24
N PHE A 80 3.14 7.04 -0.06
CA PHE A 80 3.89 6.10 -0.90
C PHE A 80 4.44 6.79 -2.16
N GLY A 81 5.30 6.08 -2.87
CA GLY A 81 5.83 6.49 -4.17
C GLY A 81 6.60 7.81 -4.13
N SER A 82 6.36 8.67 -5.11
CA SER A 82 7.04 9.95 -5.28
C SER A 82 6.67 11.03 -4.25
N THR A 83 5.61 10.82 -3.47
CA THR A 83 5.24 11.70 -2.34
C THR A 83 6.37 11.83 -1.30
N GLU A 84 7.27 10.83 -1.22
CA GLU A 84 8.45 10.85 -0.35
C GLU A 84 9.28 12.14 -0.49
N ALA A 85 9.44 12.64 -1.71
CA ALA A 85 10.28 13.81 -1.97
C ALA A 85 9.81 15.08 -1.24
N SER A 86 8.50 15.19 -1.02
CA SER A 86 7.89 16.37 -0.38
C SER A 86 7.50 16.12 1.09
N MET A 87 7.50 14.86 1.53
CA MET A 87 6.95 14.51 2.84
C MET A 87 7.80 15.03 3.99
N GLN A 88 9.14 14.97 3.89
CA GLN A 88 9.99 15.45 4.98
C GLN A 88 9.77 16.95 5.23
N GLU A 89 9.81 17.76 4.18
CA GLU A 89 9.56 19.18 4.29
C GLU A 89 8.13 19.48 4.82
N ALA A 90 7.14 18.67 4.44
CA ALA A 90 5.78 18.83 4.95
C ALA A 90 5.69 18.55 6.46
N LEU A 91 6.39 17.53 6.96
CA LEU A 91 6.46 17.21 8.38
C LEU A 91 7.18 18.31 9.15
N ASP A 92 8.29 18.83 8.62
CA ASP A 92 9.03 19.93 9.25
C ASP A 92 8.15 21.18 9.39
N LYS A 93 7.38 21.55 8.36
CA LYS A 93 6.42 22.67 8.41
C LYS A 93 5.30 22.44 9.42
N LEU A 94 4.75 21.24 9.49
CA LEU A 94 3.74 20.90 10.49
C LEU A 94 4.32 20.98 11.91
N HIS A 95 5.55 20.53 12.11
CA HIS A 95 6.23 20.62 13.38
C HIS A 95 6.44 22.10 13.81
N GLU A 96 6.83 22.98 12.88
CA GLU A 96 6.93 24.42 13.13
C GLU A 96 5.58 25.05 13.55
N GLU A 97 4.47 24.49 13.09
CA GLU A 97 3.11 24.86 13.50
C GLU A 97 2.66 24.20 14.82
N GLY A 98 3.52 23.38 15.44
CA GLY A 98 3.21 22.63 16.67
C GLY A 98 2.38 21.35 16.43
N ILE A 99 2.28 20.91 15.19
CA ILE A 99 1.58 19.68 14.81
C ILE A 99 2.62 18.55 14.61
N VAL A 100 2.57 17.56 15.49
CA VAL A 100 3.47 16.39 15.46
C VAL A 100 2.71 15.18 14.94
N LEU A 101 3.26 14.51 13.93
CA LEU A 101 2.69 13.33 13.30
C LEU A 101 3.73 12.21 13.23
N ASP A 102 3.30 11.00 13.48
CA ASP A 102 4.05 9.82 13.06
C ASP A 102 3.81 9.56 11.57
N ALA A 103 4.85 9.20 10.83
CA ALA A 103 4.75 9.02 9.39
C ALA A 103 5.21 7.62 8.95
N MET A 104 4.41 6.99 8.09
CA MET A 104 4.71 5.69 7.51
C MET A 104 4.70 5.77 5.99
N ARG A 105 5.82 5.37 5.38
CA ARG A 105 5.93 5.17 3.94
C ARG A 105 5.67 3.73 3.57
N ILE A 106 4.57 3.45 2.89
CA ILE A 106 4.30 2.14 2.28
C ILE A 106 5.22 1.94 1.08
N ARG A 107 5.85 0.77 0.99
CA ARG A 107 6.78 0.42 -0.09
C ARG A 107 6.31 -0.72 -0.98
N ALA A 108 5.41 -1.55 -0.49
CA ALA A 108 4.97 -2.75 -1.19
C ALA A 108 3.53 -3.15 -0.82
N PHE A 109 2.98 -4.03 -1.63
CA PHE A 109 1.75 -4.78 -1.40
C PHE A 109 2.01 -6.26 -1.76
N PRO A 110 1.45 -7.24 -1.04
CA PRO A 110 0.49 -7.14 0.09
C PRO A 110 1.09 -6.43 1.31
N PHE A 111 0.23 -5.84 2.15
CA PHE A 111 0.69 -5.18 3.36
C PHE A 111 1.17 -6.20 4.40
N ASN A 112 2.34 -5.92 4.99
CA ASN A 112 2.87 -6.73 6.10
C ASN A 112 2.27 -6.30 7.44
N LEU A 113 2.61 -7.04 8.51
CA LEU A 113 2.08 -6.82 9.85
C LEU A 113 2.35 -5.40 10.37
N GLU A 114 3.54 -4.85 10.10
CA GLU A 114 3.96 -3.52 10.58
C GLU A 114 3.05 -2.39 10.06
N VAL A 115 2.43 -2.56 8.87
CA VAL A 115 1.45 -1.60 8.35
C VAL A 115 0.19 -1.60 9.21
N TRP A 116 -0.26 -2.77 9.61
CA TRP A 116 -1.47 -2.92 10.43
C TRP A 116 -1.25 -2.44 11.85
N GLU A 117 -0.11 -2.75 12.46
CA GLU A 117 0.28 -2.23 13.77
C GLU A 117 0.30 -0.71 13.77
N PHE A 118 0.93 -0.08 12.77
CA PHE A 118 0.89 1.38 12.65
C PHE A 118 -0.53 1.93 12.54
N ILE A 119 -1.40 1.28 11.78
CA ILE A 119 -2.79 1.71 11.65
C ILE A 119 -3.55 1.55 12.97
N GLU A 120 -3.31 0.51 13.74
CA GLU A 120 -3.96 0.27 15.02
C GLU A 120 -3.54 1.28 16.09
N ASP A 121 -2.26 1.63 16.12
CA ASP A 121 -1.66 2.52 17.13
C ASP A 121 -2.11 3.98 17.03
N HIS A 122 -2.77 4.39 15.94
CA HIS A 122 -3.20 5.78 15.75
C HIS A 122 -4.72 5.92 15.76
N ASP A 123 -5.22 7.03 16.33
CA ASP A 123 -6.64 7.36 16.34
C ASP A 123 -7.12 7.96 15.01
N LEU A 124 -6.24 8.73 14.35
CA LEU A 124 -6.51 9.41 13.09
C LEU A 124 -5.33 9.25 12.14
N LEU A 125 -5.60 8.89 10.90
CA LEU A 125 -4.59 8.70 9.87
C LEU A 125 -4.92 9.50 8.61
N PHE A 126 -3.98 10.31 8.18
CA PHE A 126 -4.01 10.92 6.86
C PHE A 126 -3.40 9.99 5.81
N ILE A 127 -4.07 9.81 4.67
CA ILE A 127 -3.51 9.07 3.54
C ILE A 127 -3.28 10.05 2.39
N VAL A 128 -2.01 10.27 2.06
CA VAL A 128 -1.59 11.21 1.02
C VAL A 128 -1.38 10.46 -0.30
N GLU A 129 -2.18 10.84 -1.31
CA GLU A 129 -2.22 10.14 -2.60
C GLU A 129 -2.22 11.12 -3.78
N GLN A 130 -1.51 10.73 -4.83
CA GLN A 130 -1.51 11.46 -6.10
C GLN A 130 -2.51 10.83 -7.09
N ASN A 131 -3.73 10.66 -6.64
CA ASN A 131 -4.87 10.24 -7.45
C ASN A 131 -6.17 10.86 -6.91
N ARG A 132 -7.22 10.89 -7.76
CA ARG A 132 -8.52 11.49 -7.43
C ARG A 132 -9.37 10.63 -6.52
N ASP A 133 -9.23 9.33 -6.60
CA ASP A 133 -10.23 8.38 -6.12
C ASP A 133 -9.90 7.76 -4.75
N GLY A 134 -8.78 8.15 -4.12
CA GLY A 134 -8.38 7.63 -2.81
C GLY A 134 -8.13 6.10 -2.84
N GLN A 135 -7.39 5.65 -3.85
CA GLN A 135 -7.22 4.22 -4.13
C GLN A 135 -6.49 3.48 -3.00
N MET A 136 -5.45 4.09 -2.43
CA MET A 136 -4.73 3.50 -1.29
C MET A 136 -5.62 3.42 -0.05
N ARG A 137 -6.38 4.49 0.24
CA ARG A 137 -7.36 4.48 1.33
C ARG A 137 -8.37 3.34 1.15
N THR A 138 -8.91 3.20 -0.05
CA THR A 138 -9.87 2.14 -0.38
C THR A 138 -9.24 0.75 -0.20
N LEU A 139 -7.99 0.56 -0.64
CA LEU A 139 -7.27 -0.69 -0.49
C LEU A 139 -7.00 -1.03 0.99
N VAL A 140 -6.55 -0.08 1.78
CA VAL A 140 -6.33 -0.25 3.23
C VAL A 140 -7.63 -0.62 3.95
N MET A 141 -8.74 0.03 3.61
CA MET A 141 -10.05 -0.30 4.18
C MET A 141 -10.51 -1.70 3.81
N ALA A 142 -10.34 -2.09 2.55
CA ALA A 142 -10.78 -3.40 2.05
C ALA A 142 -9.97 -4.56 2.65
N GLU A 143 -8.65 -4.40 2.74
CA GLU A 143 -7.76 -5.45 3.24
C GLU A 143 -7.78 -5.56 4.77
N GLY A 144 -7.86 -4.45 5.49
CA GLY A 144 -7.81 -4.41 6.95
C GLY A 144 -9.15 -4.33 7.66
N GLY A 145 -10.27 -4.18 6.93
CA GLY A 145 -11.58 -3.97 7.54
C GLY A 145 -11.68 -2.68 8.37
N ILE A 146 -10.85 -1.68 8.03
CA ILE A 146 -10.72 -0.44 8.79
C ILE A 146 -11.95 0.45 8.59
N ILE A 147 -12.45 1.04 9.68
CA ILE A 147 -13.59 1.97 9.61
C ILE A 147 -13.22 3.27 8.89
N PRO A 148 -14.13 3.82 8.06
CA PRO A 148 -13.84 5.01 7.25
C PRO A 148 -13.40 6.24 8.02
N ASP A 149 -13.95 6.45 9.21
CA ASP A 149 -13.77 7.67 10.02
C ASP A 149 -12.33 7.83 10.55
N LYS A 150 -11.60 6.72 10.67
CA LYS A 150 -10.18 6.72 11.06
C LYS A 150 -9.25 7.26 9.97
N LEU A 151 -9.68 7.22 8.70
CA LEU A 151 -8.84 7.49 7.54
C LEU A 151 -9.28 8.74 6.78
N VAL A 152 -8.44 9.75 6.72
CA VAL A 152 -8.67 11.01 6.01
C VAL A 152 -7.82 11.06 4.74
N SER A 153 -8.46 11.24 3.58
CA SER A 153 -7.75 11.36 2.31
C SER A 153 -7.20 12.77 2.08
N ILE A 154 -5.94 12.85 1.68
CA ILE A 154 -5.28 14.04 1.12
C ILE A 154 -4.96 13.74 -0.34
N LEU A 155 -5.78 14.23 -1.26
CA LEU A 155 -5.72 13.87 -2.68
C LEU A 155 -5.16 15.02 -3.51
N CYS A 156 -4.07 14.75 -4.25
CA CYS A 156 -3.48 15.66 -5.23
C CYS A 156 -3.60 15.02 -6.61
N PHE A 157 -4.32 15.68 -7.54
CA PHE A 157 -4.59 15.11 -8.88
C PHE A 157 -4.67 16.16 -10.00
N ASP A 158 -3.95 17.26 -9.82
CA ASP A 158 -3.88 18.34 -10.81
C ASP A 158 -2.86 18.10 -11.92
N GLY A 159 -2.15 16.98 -11.86
CA GLY A 159 -1.12 16.59 -12.84
C GLY A 159 0.25 17.22 -12.57
N GLN A 160 0.41 17.96 -11.48
CA GLN A 160 1.68 18.49 -11.01
C GLN A 160 2.29 17.61 -9.91
N PRO A 161 3.60 17.66 -9.69
CA PRO A 161 4.21 17.05 -8.52
C PRO A 161 3.62 17.61 -7.22
N ILE A 162 3.26 16.74 -6.30
CA ILE A 162 2.74 17.15 -5.00
C ILE A 162 3.79 17.94 -4.22
N THR A 163 3.39 19.05 -3.61
CA THR A 163 4.30 19.91 -2.84
C THR A 163 4.14 19.72 -1.33
N ALA A 164 5.19 20.06 -0.58
CA ALA A 164 5.16 20.09 0.87
C ALA A 164 4.08 21.04 1.42
N ASP A 165 3.94 22.22 0.81
CA ASP A 165 2.90 23.19 1.20
C ASP A 165 1.48 22.64 1.00
N PHE A 166 1.25 21.88 -0.08
CA PHE A 166 -0.05 21.26 -0.30
C PHE A 166 -0.37 20.28 0.83
N ILE A 167 0.58 19.41 1.17
CA ILE A 167 0.40 18.39 2.21
C ILE A 167 0.18 19.06 3.57
N SER A 168 1.10 19.93 4.00
CA SER A 168 1.06 20.58 5.33
C SER A 168 -0.19 21.43 5.52
N ASN A 169 -0.55 22.25 4.53
CA ASN A 169 -1.77 23.08 4.61
C ASN A 169 -3.05 22.25 4.71
N LYS A 170 -3.13 21.11 4.00
CA LYS A 170 -4.32 20.23 4.07
C LYS A 170 -4.44 19.56 5.43
N ILE A 171 -3.34 19.02 5.96
CA ILE A 171 -3.31 18.38 7.28
C ILE A 171 -3.59 19.41 8.39
N SER A 172 -2.88 20.53 8.40
CA SER A 172 -3.06 21.61 9.38
C SER A 172 -4.51 22.12 9.40
N SER A 173 -5.08 22.38 8.22
CA SER A 173 -6.48 22.81 8.10
C SER A 173 -7.47 21.80 8.68
N HIS A 174 -7.22 20.52 8.50
CA HIS A 174 -8.08 19.47 9.05
C HIS A 174 -8.01 19.41 10.57
N ILE A 175 -6.79 19.47 11.15
CA ILE A 175 -6.56 19.39 12.59
C ILE A 175 -7.08 20.64 13.30
N THR A 176 -6.84 21.83 12.74
CA THR A 176 -7.21 23.11 13.38
C THR A 176 -8.66 23.54 13.12
N GLY A 177 -9.37 22.85 12.22
CA GLY A 177 -10.71 23.25 11.77
C GLY A 177 -10.74 24.55 10.97
N SER A 178 -9.58 25.06 10.55
CA SER A 178 -9.44 26.31 9.80
C SER A 178 -9.61 26.05 8.29
N PRO A 179 -10.20 26.97 7.51
CA PRO A 179 -10.29 26.79 6.06
C PRO A 179 -8.89 26.73 5.45
N SER A 180 -8.64 25.73 4.59
CA SER A 180 -7.36 25.57 3.90
C SER A 180 -6.99 26.86 3.16
N LYS A 181 -5.78 27.38 3.36
CA LYS A 181 -5.25 28.48 2.54
C LYS A 181 -5.23 27.99 1.09
N SER A 182 -5.99 28.63 0.22
CA SER A 182 -5.95 28.32 -1.22
C SER A 182 -4.53 28.61 -1.71
N VAL A 183 -3.81 27.62 -2.16
CA VAL A 183 -2.59 27.83 -2.95
C VAL A 183 -3.08 28.38 -4.27
N SER A 184 -3.10 29.72 -4.43
CA SER A 184 -3.35 30.35 -5.70
C SER A 184 -2.20 29.99 -6.62
N GLY A 185 -2.45 29.14 -7.60
CA GLY A 185 -1.52 28.88 -8.67
C GLY A 185 -1.09 30.22 -9.28
N GLY A 186 0.20 30.52 -9.19
CA GLY A 186 0.77 31.67 -9.87
C GLY A 186 0.48 31.57 -11.37
N LYS A 187 0.04 32.69 -11.94
CA LYS A 187 -0.15 32.87 -13.38
C LYS A 187 1.17 32.75 -14.13
#